data_9d45d088fa057a5510fbaf7ceb958f98
#
_entry.id   9d45d088fa057a5510fbaf7ceb958f98
#
_cell.length_a   1.000
_cell.length_b   1.000
_cell.length_c   1.000
_cell.angle_alpha   90.00
_cell.angle_beta   90.00
_cell.angle_gamma   90.00
#
_symmetry.space_group_name_H-M   'P 1'
#
loop_
_entity.id
_entity.type
_entity.pdbx_description
1 polymer ?
#
loop_
_entity_poly.entity_id
_entity_poly.type
_entity_poly.pdbx_seq_one_letter_code
_entity_poly.pdbx_strand_id
1 'polypeptide(L)'
;MIDIILLVSAITILQVGGAYVRYTPFAGIMDAKAKRRLFYTDCLVLLFNMSWMALLVIRLGLNVFTYKCCLTLGWIPFFLSMFFIFPNAKAAQIFILGMQGIYMFALHGISAIFILLVFPDTPAENFLIEHLLVYDFFFAMTLPGAYRVFSPMLPSKRFMNEKSYSYYIAAIPMILVTAATPTSLLGELWSIDKLFVWLILTIFFIAFDRYIILEKKDFENLTNIQSANHLMEKSISFLQSYAQILQDNGKEMSLFRHDLRHRILALHGLLQQGQTEEALALLESSHEDLERTATHPYCLNPIINAIISIYFEKAKELSVRTSHKISFPQSLPSIESPLAYVLANLLDNAIQASATMPKEKRTVDLTLLMKGNQIALSVVNQYDTPIHFDENGYPKADKEGHGFGMVSIARFLDAHNAYKNFTQEDGIVRFEAYFTVEDE
;
A
#
# COMPACT_ATOMS: atom_id res chain seq x y z
N MET A 1 -15.95 -11.15 -51.95
CA MET A 1 -16.31 -11.84 -50.69
C MET A 1 -15.08 -12.18 -49.85
N ILE A 2 -14.04 -12.77 -50.46
CA ILE A 2 -12.78 -13.09 -49.75
C ILE A 2 -12.16 -11.84 -49.12
N ASP A 3 -12.06 -10.75 -49.88
CA ASP A 3 -11.47 -9.48 -49.41
C ASP A 3 -12.20 -8.88 -48.22
N ILE A 4 -13.53 -9.02 -48.14
CA ILE A 4 -14.34 -8.56 -47.01
C ILE A 4 -14.02 -9.39 -45.75
N ILE A 5 -13.92 -10.71 -45.94
CA ILE A 5 -13.59 -11.62 -44.83
C ILE A 5 -12.18 -11.33 -44.32
N LEU A 6 -11.21 -11.17 -45.23
CA LEU A 6 -9.83 -10.83 -44.85
C LEU A 6 -9.75 -9.49 -44.09
N LEU A 7 -10.39 -8.44 -44.65
CA LEU A 7 -10.41 -7.12 -44.02
C LEU A 7 -11.02 -7.17 -42.61
N VAL A 8 -12.22 -7.74 -42.49
CA VAL A 8 -12.93 -7.79 -41.19
C VAL A 8 -12.15 -8.61 -40.19
N SER A 9 -11.57 -9.76 -40.60
CA SER A 9 -10.79 -10.61 -39.71
C SER A 9 -9.51 -9.93 -39.23
N ALA A 10 -8.75 -9.29 -40.11
CA ALA A 10 -7.52 -8.61 -39.77
C ALA A 10 -7.79 -7.40 -38.87
N ILE A 11 -8.77 -6.54 -39.21
CA ILE A 11 -9.13 -5.42 -38.29
C ILE A 11 -9.59 -5.94 -36.93
N THR A 12 -10.30 -7.06 -36.89
CA THR A 12 -10.74 -7.68 -35.64
C THR A 12 -9.55 -8.12 -34.77
N ILE A 13 -8.50 -8.69 -35.36
CA ILE A 13 -7.26 -9.07 -34.65
C ILE A 13 -6.62 -7.85 -34.01
N LEU A 14 -6.48 -6.73 -34.73
CA LEU A 14 -5.96 -5.47 -34.19
C LEU A 14 -6.80 -4.94 -33.06
N GLN A 15 -8.12 -5.01 -33.16
CA GLN A 15 -9.04 -4.50 -32.12
C GLN A 15 -9.00 -5.34 -30.85
N VAL A 16 -9.02 -6.66 -30.96
CA VAL A 16 -8.92 -7.59 -29.82
C VAL A 16 -7.55 -7.47 -29.16
N GLY A 17 -6.47 -7.48 -29.94
CA GLY A 17 -5.12 -7.29 -29.44
C GLY A 17 -4.93 -5.92 -28.77
N GLY A 18 -5.50 -4.86 -29.36
CA GLY A 18 -5.52 -3.53 -28.78
C GLY A 18 -6.31 -3.48 -27.47
N ALA A 19 -7.46 -4.13 -27.39
CA ALA A 19 -8.21 -4.26 -26.14
C ALA A 19 -7.39 -4.98 -25.06
N TYR A 20 -6.71 -6.07 -25.42
CA TYR A 20 -5.81 -6.78 -24.53
C TYR A 20 -4.70 -5.87 -23.95
N VAL A 21 -4.00 -5.13 -24.81
CA VAL A 21 -2.97 -4.16 -24.37
C VAL A 21 -3.54 -3.14 -23.39
N ARG A 22 -4.73 -2.60 -23.67
CA ARG A 22 -5.42 -1.61 -22.84
C ARG A 22 -5.84 -2.15 -21.49
N TYR A 23 -6.23 -3.42 -21.39
CA TYR A 23 -6.70 -4.03 -20.14
C TYR A 23 -5.55 -4.48 -19.23
N THR A 24 -4.37 -4.70 -19.80
CA THR A 24 -3.20 -5.20 -19.09
C THR A 24 -2.84 -4.39 -17.83
N PRO A 25 -2.79 -3.04 -17.84
CA PRO A 25 -2.46 -2.26 -16.65
C PRO A 25 -3.44 -2.46 -15.51
N PHE A 26 -4.69 -2.77 -15.82
CA PHE A 26 -5.77 -2.91 -14.84
C PHE A 26 -5.94 -4.35 -14.33
N ALA A 27 -5.22 -5.31 -14.88
CA ALA A 27 -5.39 -6.73 -14.55
C ALA A 27 -5.20 -7.05 -13.05
N GLY A 28 -4.33 -6.30 -12.35
CA GLY A 28 -4.06 -6.46 -10.91
C GLY A 28 -5.11 -5.83 -9.99
N ILE A 29 -5.90 -4.86 -10.49
CA ILE A 29 -6.86 -4.11 -9.66
C ILE A 29 -8.33 -4.46 -9.95
N MET A 30 -8.61 -5.15 -11.06
CA MET A 30 -9.94 -5.66 -11.39
C MET A 30 -10.25 -6.93 -10.59
N ASP A 31 -11.42 -7.00 -9.97
CA ASP A 31 -11.92 -8.22 -9.33
C ASP A 31 -12.27 -9.30 -10.36
N ALA A 32 -12.39 -10.54 -9.91
CA ALA A 32 -12.70 -11.69 -10.76
C ALA A 32 -14.08 -11.55 -11.45
N LYS A 33 -15.04 -10.89 -10.78
CA LYS A 33 -16.39 -10.68 -11.29
C LYS A 33 -16.39 -9.67 -12.45
N ALA A 34 -15.64 -8.56 -12.31
CA ALA A 34 -15.48 -7.56 -13.38
C ALA A 34 -14.75 -8.16 -14.59
N LYS A 35 -13.65 -8.92 -14.38
CA LYS A 35 -12.93 -9.62 -15.46
C LYS A 35 -13.85 -10.56 -16.25
N ARG A 36 -14.66 -11.34 -15.54
CA ARG A 36 -15.59 -12.27 -16.17
C ARG A 36 -16.70 -11.55 -16.96
N ARG A 37 -17.26 -10.48 -16.40
CA ARG A 37 -18.25 -9.64 -17.09
C ARG A 37 -17.66 -9.00 -18.35
N LEU A 38 -16.46 -8.43 -18.24
CA LEU A 38 -15.75 -7.81 -19.36
C LEU A 38 -15.55 -8.82 -20.50
N PHE A 39 -15.08 -10.02 -20.18
CA PHE A 39 -14.87 -11.07 -21.18
C PHE A 39 -16.15 -11.40 -21.95
N TYR A 40 -17.27 -11.64 -21.26
CA TYR A 40 -18.54 -11.94 -21.95
C TYR A 40 -19.06 -10.75 -22.76
N THR A 41 -18.93 -9.54 -22.26
CA THR A 41 -19.34 -8.33 -22.98
C THR A 41 -18.48 -8.13 -24.22
N ASP A 42 -17.18 -8.34 -24.12
CA ASP A 42 -16.26 -8.21 -25.25
C ASP A 42 -16.51 -9.27 -26.33
N CYS A 43 -16.93 -10.48 -25.97
CA CYS A 43 -17.40 -11.46 -26.96
C CYS A 43 -18.63 -10.96 -27.75
N LEU A 44 -19.58 -10.29 -27.09
CA LEU A 44 -20.73 -9.68 -27.76
C LEU A 44 -20.31 -8.46 -28.61
N VAL A 45 -19.42 -7.64 -28.10
CA VAL A 45 -18.84 -6.49 -28.82
C VAL A 45 -18.11 -6.97 -30.09
N LEU A 46 -17.38 -8.05 -30.00
CA LEU A 46 -16.68 -8.65 -31.14
C LEU A 46 -17.65 -9.04 -32.25
N LEU A 47 -18.71 -9.77 -31.92
CA LEU A 47 -19.75 -10.14 -32.88
C LEU A 47 -20.43 -8.92 -33.49
N PHE A 48 -20.74 -7.92 -32.69
CA PHE A 48 -21.30 -6.65 -33.17
C PHE A 48 -20.36 -5.96 -34.14
N ASN A 49 -19.07 -5.83 -33.77
CA ASN A 49 -18.06 -5.16 -34.60
C ASN A 49 -17.87 -5.87 -35.95
N MET A 50 -17.73 -7.19 -35.96
CA MET A 50 -17.63 -7.94 -37.21
C MET A 50 -18.86 -7.73 -38.12
N SER A 51 -20.07 -7.71 -37.53
CA SER A 51 -21.32 -7.56 -38.27
C SER A 51 -21.45 -6.19 -38.92
N TRP A 52 -21.22 -5.08 -38.14
CA TRP A 52 -21.38 -3.73 -38.69
C TRP A 52 -20.25 -3.38 -39.70
N MET A 53 -19.01 -3.84 -39.49
CA MET A 53 -17.92 -3.65 -40.44
C MET A 53 -18.20 -4.38 -41.76
N ALA A 54 -18.61 -5.62 -41.67
CA ALA A 54 -19.00 -6.39 -42.88
C ALA A 54 -20.15 -5.68 -43.63
N LEU A 55 -21.19 -5.25 -42.91
CA LEU A 55 -22.32 -4.53 -43.49
C LEU A 55 -21.89 -3.21 -44.15
N LEU A 56 -20.99 -2.44 -43.50
CA LEU A 56 -20.48 -1.19 -44.04
C LEU A 56 -19.75 -1.42 -45.37
N VAL A 57 -18.85 -2.42 -45.43
CA VAL A 57 -18.08 -2.72 -46.63
C VAL A 57 -18.97 -3.34 -47.75
N ILE A 58 -19.99 -4.15 -47.42
CA ILE A 58 -20.95 -4.68 -48.39
C ILE A 58 -21.76 -3.52 -49.00
N ARG A 59 -22.17 -2.52 -48.23
CA ARG A 59 -23.01 -1.40 -48.68
C ARG A 59 -22.26 -0.34 -49.48
N LEU A 60 -21.06 0.02 -49.05
CA LEU A 60 -20.29 1.17 -49.57
C LEU A 60 -19.08 0.73 -50.43
N GLY A 61 -18.81 -0.55 -50.50
CA GLY A 61 -17.62 -1.10 -51.16
C GLY A 61 -16.36 -0.95 -50.29
N LEU A 62 -15.31 -1.68 -50.69
CA LEU A 62 -13.98 -1.55 -50.08
C LEU A 62 -13.26 -0.37 -50.73
N ASN A 63 -13.10 0.71 -49.96
CA ASN A 63 -12.39 1.92 -50.37
C ASN A 63 -11.67 2.52 -49.14
N VAL A 64 -10.83 3.52 -49.35
CA VAL A 64 -10.05 4.18 -48.27
C VAL A 64 -10.92 4.67 -47.15
N PHE A 65 -12.11 5.20 -47.44
CA PHE A 65 -13.03 5.71 -46.42
C PHE A 65 -13.57 4.59 -45.53
N THR A 66 -14.13 3.53 -46.11
CA THR A 66 -14.68 2.39 -45.35
C THR A 66 -13.59 1.67 -44.55
N TYR A 67 -12.40 1.52 -45.12
CA TYR A 67 -11.24 0.98 -44.46
C TYR A 67 -10.88 1.77 -43.19
N LYS A 68 -10.74 3.11 -43.34
CA LYS A 68 -10.40 3.98 -42.21
C LYS A 68 -11.51 4.05 -41.14
N CYS A 69 -12.78 4.05 -41.57
CA CYS A 69 -13.92 3.98 -40.65
C CYS A 69 -13.87 2.71 -39.78
N CYS A 70 -13.60 1.56 -40.38
CA CYS A 70 -13.48 0.30 -39.65
C CYS A 70 -12.33 0.30 -38.67
N LEU A 71 -11.15 0.82 -39.05
CA LEU A 71 -10.00 0.94 -38.18
C LEU A 71 -10.23 1.90 -37.01
N THR A 72 -10.82 3.08 -37.28
CA THR A 72 -10.90 4.17 -36.29
C THR A 72 -12.11 4.06 -35.39
N LEU A 73 -13.20 3.44 -35.78
CA LEU A 73 -14.41 3.36 -34.97
C LEU A 73 -14.55 2.03 -34.22
N GLY A 74 -13.91 0.97 -34.71
CA GLY A 74 -14.10 -0.37 -34.15
C GLY A 74 -13.56 -0.60 -32.75
N TRP A 75 -12.65 0.25 -32.24
CA TRP A 75 -12.17 0.15 -30.85
C TRP A 75 -13.13 0.75 -29.84
N ILE A 76 -14.06 1.63 -30.26
CA ILE A 76 -14.97 2.36 -29.36
C ILE A 76 -15.82 1.44 -28.50
N PRO A 77 -16.49 0.39 -29.04
CA PRO A 77 -17.31 -0.50 -28.23
C PRO A 77 -16.49 -1.26 -27.16
N PHE A 78 -15.27 -1.68 -27.47
CA PHE A 78 -14.38 -2.29 -26.46
C PHE A 78 -13.94 -1.33 -25.35
N PHE A 79 -13.75 -0.06 -25.66
CA PHE A 79 -13.48 0.95 -24.64
C PHE A 79 -14.70 1.19 -23.75
N LEU A 80 -15.88 1.31 -24.36
CA LEU A 80 -17.12 1.53 -23.63
C LEU A 80 -17.45 0.35 -22.72
N SER A 81 -17.23 -0.90 -23.16
CA SER A 81 -17.43 -2.08 -22.32
C SER A 81 -16.62 -2.00 -21.03
N MET A 82 -15.33 -1.70 -21.14
CA MET A 82 -14.46 -1.53 -19.97
C MET A 82 -14.89 -0.33 -19.10
N PHE A 83 -15.20 0.82 -19.72
CA PHE A 83 -15.53 2.06 -19.02
C PHE A 83 -16.78 1.93 -18.15
N PHE A 84 -17.77 1.14 -18.59
CA PHE A 84 -19.00 0.89 -17.84
C PHE A 84 -18.88 -0.27 -16.85
N ILE A 85 -18.16 -1.34 -17.20
CA ILE A 85 -18.01 -2.51 -16.34
C ILE A 85 -17.06 -2.25 -15.17
N PHE A 86 -16.02 -1.46 -15.39
CA PHE A 86 -15.03 -1.08 -14.40
C PHE A 86 -15.00 0.45 -14.24
N PRO A 87 -15.97 1.06 -13.53
CA PRO A 87 -16.09 2.51 -13.41
C PRO A 87 -14.98 3.16 -12.56
N ASN A 88 -14.19 2.34 -11.85
CA ASN A 88 -13.07 2.83 -11.06
C ASN A 88 -11.91 3.26 -11.99
N ALA A 89 -11.18 4.30 -11.60
CA ALA A 89 -10.02 4.81 -12.32
C ALA A 89 -10.31 5.30 -13.76
N LYS A 90 -11.40 6.02 -13.97
CA LYS A 90 -11.80 6.54 -15.30
C LYS A 90 -10.74 7.39 -15.98
N ALA A 91 -10.07 8.28 -15.21
CA ALA A 91 -8.96 9.08 -15.71
C ALA A 91 -7.82 8.21 -16.25
N ALA A 92 -7.44 7.15 -15.52
CA ALA A 92 -6.43 6.21 -15.97
C ALA A 92 -6.85 5.45 -17.23
N GLN A 93 -8.13 5.09 -17.36
CA GLN A 93 -8.65 4.44 -18.57
C GLN A 93 -8.56 5.34 -19.80
N ILE A 94 -8.92 6.63 -19.67
CA ILE A 94 -8.79 7.63 -20.74
C ILE A 94 -7.31 7.81 -21.09
N PHE A 95 -6.44 7.89 -20.10
CA PHE A 95 -5.00 8.01 -20.30
C PHE A 95 -4.42 6.82 -21.10
N ILE A 96 -4.69 5.61 -20.65
CA ILE A 96 -4.20 4.38 -21.33
C ILE A 96 -4.78 4.27 -22.73
N LEU A 97 -6.03 4.66 -22.94
CA LEU A 97 -6.63 4.71 -24.28
C LEU A 97 -5.87 5.65 -25.20
N GLY A 98 -5.54 6.86 -24.75
CA GLY A 98 -4.76 7.83 -25.52
C GLY A 98 -3.35 7.32 -25.83
N MET A 99 -2.66 6.75 -24.85
CA MET A 99 -1.32 6.15 -25.05
C MET A 99 -1.37 4.97 -26.02
N GLN A 100 -2.37 4.11 -25.91
CA GLN A 100 -2.59 3.03 -26.86
C GLN A 100 -2.88 3.57 -28.27
N GLY A 101 -3.68 4.62 -28.38
CA GLY A 101 -3.96 5.27 -29.65
C GLY A 101 -2.69 5.78 -30.34
N ILE A 102 -1.77 6.41 -29.61
CA ILE A 102 -0.47 6.86 -30.12
C ILE A 102 0.34 5.67 -30.61
N TYR A 103 0.43 4.58 -29.84
CA TYR A 103 1.14 3.35 -30.21
C TYR A 103 0.56 2.74 -31.52
N MET A 104 -0.75 2.58 -31.59
CA MET A 104 -1.42 2.04 -32.77
C MET A 104 -1.25 2.95 -34.00
N PHE A 105 -1.30 4.27 -33.80
CA PHE A 105 -1.07 5.24 -34.86
C PHE A 105 0.37 5.20 -35.40
N ALA A 106 1.36 5.03 -34.51
CA ALA A 106 2.75 4.86 -34.91
C ALA A 106 2.97 3.58 -35.74
N LEU A 107 2.37 2.45 -35.33
CA LEU A 107 2.43 1.20 -36.09
C LEU A 107 1.75 1.31 -37.45
N HIS A 108 0.60 1.98 -37.53
CA HIS A 108 -0.06 2.27 -38.78
C HIS A 108 0.87 3.05 -39.73
N GLY A 109 1.59 4.04 -39.19
CA GLY A 109 2.57 4.80 -39.95
C GLY A 109 3.75 3.96 -40.46
N ILE A 110 4.32 3.13 -39.60
CA ILE A 110 5.42 2.21 -39.98
C ILE A 110 4.97 1.28 -41.09
N SER A 111 3.76 0.73 -41.00
CA SER A 111 3.18 -0.15 -42.01
C SER A 111 2.98 0.57 -43.34
N ALA A 112 2.53 1.83 -43.30
CA ALA A 112 2.34 2.65 -44.50
C ALA A 112 3.71 2.97 -45.18
N ILE A 113 4.74 3.29 -44.41
CA ILE A 113 6.09 3.52 -44.92
C ILE A 113 6.63 2.24 -45.58
N PHE A 114 6.44 1.08 -44.95
CA PHE A 114 6.90 -0.20 -45.48
C PHE A 114 6.27 -0.47 -46.86
N ILE A 115 4.96 -0.27 -46.99
CA ILE A 115 4.26 -0.46 -48.30
C ILE A 115 4.77 0.54 -49.34
N LEU A 116 4.99 1.82 -48.97
CA LEU A 116 5.53 2.85 -49.85
C LEU A 116 6.93 2.48 -50.40
N LEU A 117 7.77 1.88 -49.53
CA LEU A 117 9.11 1.44 -49.93
C LEU A 117 9.09 0.23 -50.86
N VAL A 118 8.13 -0.66 -50.69
CA VAL A 118 8.00 -1.88 -51.50
C VAL A 118 7.28 -1.62 -52.85
N PHE A 119 6.31 -0.70 -52.85
CA PHE A 119 5.46 -0.39 -53.99
C PHE A 119 5.38 1.15 -54.23
N PRO A 120 6.47 1.81 -54.63
CA PRO A 120 6.53 3.27 -54.69
C PRO A 120 5.59 3.94 -55.68
N ASP A 121 5.29 3.26 -56.80
CA ASP A 121 4.55 3.83 -57.96
C ASP A 121 3.07 3.45 -57.96
N THR A 122 2.55 2.79 -56.92
CA THR A 122 1.19 2.26 -56.96
C THR A 122 0.26 3.07 -56.02
N PRO A 123 -0.97 3.42 -56.50
CA PRO A 123 -1.93 4.13 -55.68
C PRO A 123 -2.30 3.36 -54.40
N ALA A 124 -2.38 4.08 -53.28
CA ALA A 124 -2.69 3.52 -51.98
C ALA A 124 -4.00 2.70 -51.91
N GLU A 125 -4.96 3.06 -52.73
CA GLU A 125 -6.26 2.39 -52.81
C GLU A 125 -6.17 0.93 -53.22
N ASN A 126 -5.11 0.55 -53.94
CA ASN A 126 -4.91 -0.82 -54.45
C ASN A 126 -4.28 -1.75 -53.38
N PHE A 127 -3.81 -1.22 -52.29
CA PHE A 127 -3.06 -1.98 -51.25
C PHE A 127 -3.69 -1.94 -49.86
N LEU A 128 -5.01 -1.75 -49.74
CA LEU A 128 -5.68 -1.64 -48.46
C LEU A 128 -5.55 -2.92 -47.61
N ILE A 129 -5.63 -4.09 -48.24
CA ILE A 129 -5.53 -5.38 -47.56
C ILE A 129 -4.07 -5.68 -47.22
N GLU A 130 -3.14 -5.46 -48.15
CA GLU A 130 -1.71 -5.67 -47.96
C GLU A 130 -1.18 -4.77 -46.82
N HIS A 131 -1.59 -3.50 -46.82
CA HIS A 131 -1.27 -2.59 -45.74
C HIS A 131 -1.77 -3.11 -44.38
N LEU A 132 -3.00 -3.60 -44.32
CA LEU A 132 -3.58 -4.15 -43.10
C LEU A 132 -2.83 -5.39 -42.61
N LEU A 133 -2.45 -6.29 -43.50
CA LEU A 133 -1.67 -7.50 -43.18
C LEU A 133 -0.27 -7.14 -42.66
N VAL A 134 0.37 -6.15 -43.26
CA VAL A 134 1.65 -5.61 -42.75
C VAL A 134 1.49 -4.95 -41.38
N TYR A 135 0.38 -4.24 -41.18
CA TYR A 135 0.05 -3.66 -39.89
C TYR A 135 -0.17 -4.73 -38.82
N ASP A 136 -0.93 -5.79 -39.10
CA ASP A 136 -1.11 -6.95 -38.22
C ASP A 136 0.23 -7.62 -37.88
N PHE A 137 1.11 -7.78 -38.88
CA PHE A 137 2.44 -8.34 -38.67
C PHE A 137 3.28 -7.51 -37.70
N PHE A 138 3.38 -6.20 -37.92
CA PHE A 138 4.12 -5.30 -37.00
C PHE A 138 3.48 -5.25 -35.62
N PHE A 139 2.14 -5.28 -35.56
CA PHE A 139 1.43 -5.34 -34.28
C PHE A 139 1.77 -6.62 -33.52
N ALA A 140 1.69 -7.77 -34.15
CA ALA A 140 2.02 -9.07 -33.54
C ALA A 140 3.50 -9.12 -33.09
N MET A 141 4.42 -8.62 -33.92
CA MET A 141 5.85 -8.54 -33.59
C MET A 141 6.13 -7.65 -32.37
N THR A 142 5.43 -6.52 -32.24
CA THR A 142 5.64 -5.55 -31.14
C THR A 142 4.81 -5.86 -29.90
N LEU A 143 3.82 -6.76 -29.96
CA LEU A 143 2.91 -7.08 -28.86
C LEU A 143 3.61 -7.47 -27.56
N PRO A 144 4.68 -8.30 -27.53
CA PRO A 144 5.40 -8.62 -26.30
C PRO A 144 6.08 -7.38 -25.67
N GLY A 145 6.60 -6.48 -26.53
CA GLY A 145 7.15 -5.19 -26.08
C GLY A 145 6.07 -4.27 -25.53
N ALA A 146 4.95 -4.15 -26.23
CA ALA A 146 3.80 -3.39 -25.78
C ALA A 146 3.29 -3.89 -24.41
N TYR A 147 3.18 -5.20 -24.21
CA TYR A 147 2.81 -5.76 -22.91
C TYR A 147 3.75 -5.30 -21.78
N ARG A 148 5.07 -5.32 -22.01
CA ARG A 148 6.06 -4.88 -21.01
C ARG A 148 5.97 -3.39 -20.70
N VAL A 149 5.64 -2.57 -21.68
CA VAL A 149 5.49 -1.11 -21.51
C VAL A 149 4.16 -0.77 -20.85
N PHE A 150 3.06 -1.34 -21.33
CA PHE A 150 1.72 -1.02 -20.83
C PHE A 150 1.42 -1.63 -19.45
N SER A 151 1.95 -2.81 -19.14
CA SER A 151 1.68 -3.47 -17.85
C SER A 151 2.00 -2.60 -16.61
N PRO A 152 3.16 -1.91 -16.52
CA PRO A 152 3.47 -1.01 -15.41
C PRO A 152 2.93 0.42 -15.57
N MET A 153 2.31 0.76 -16.71
CA MET A 153 1.93 2.14 -17.08
C MET A 153 0.76 2.70 -16.27
N LEU A 154 0.25 1.96 -15.28
CA LEU A 154 -0.79 2.48 -14.41
C LEU A 154 -0.23 3.63 -13.56
N PRO A 155 -0.81 4.84 -13.65
CA PRO A 155 -0.35 5.97 -12.87
C PRO A 155 -0.42 5.73 -11.36
N SER A 156 0.27 6.56 -10.58
CA SER A 156 0.30 6.47 -9.12
C SER A 156 -1.11 6.45 -8.51
N LYS A 157 -1.22 5.96 -7.26
CA LYS A 157 -2.50 6.00 -6.50
C LYS A 157 -3.07 7.41 -6.41
N ARG A 158 -2.21 8.44 -6.44
CA ARG A 158 -2.60 9.85 -6.46
C ARG A 158 -3.37 10.21 -7.73
N PHE A 159 -2.95 9.68 -8.89
CA PHE A 159 -3.62 9.85 -10.17
C PHE A 159 -4.96 9.06 -10.22
N MET A 160 -5.00 7.91 -9.55
CA MET A 160 -6.19 7.06 -9.48
C MET A 160 -7.32 7.66 -8.62
N ASN A 161 -7.01 8.55 -7.66
CA ASN A 161 -7.99 9.16 -6.75
C ASN A 161 -8.88 10.23 -7.41
N GLU A 162 -9.01 10.21 -8.73
CA GLU A 162 -9.98 11.00 -9.53
C GLU A 162 -10.07 12.50 -9.18
N LYS A 163 -8.94 13.12 -8.81
CA LYS A 163 -8.89 14.58 -8.65
C LYS A 163 -8.97 15.24 -10.03
N SER A 164 -9.54 16.44 -10.12
CA SER A 164 -9.74 17.16 -11.38
C SER A 164 -8.49 17.22 -12.28
N TYR A 165 -7.30 17.40 -11.71
CA TYR A 165 -6.05 17.44 -12.48
C TYR A 165 -5.71 16.11 -13.19
N SER A 166 -6.18 14.96 -12.66
CA SER A 166 -5.96 13.65 -13.28
C SER A 166 -6.60 13.54 -14.65
N TYR A 167 -7.78 14.15 -14.82
CA TYR A 167 -8.47 14.20 -16.11
C TYR A 167 -7.76 15.13 -17.11
N TYR A 168 -7.16 16.24 -16.66
CA TYR A 168 -6.36 17.09 -17.56
C TYR A 168 -5.15 16.37 -18.12
N ILE A 169 -4.39 15.67 -17.26
CA ILE A 169 -3.24 14.88 -17.69
C ILE A 169 -3.69 13.71 -18.59
N ALA A 170 -4.78 13.03 -18.23
CA ALA A 170 -5.34 11.92 -19.02
C ALA A 170 -5.81 12.34 -20.41
N ALA A 171 -6.29 13.58 -20.55
CA ALA A 171 -6.75 14.11 -21.82
C ALA A 171 -5.62 14.37 -22.83
N ILE A 172 -4.39 14.63 -22.39
CA ILE A 172 -3.27 15.02 -23.27
C ILE A 172 -3.01 13.98 -24.37
N PRO A 173 -2.76 12.69 -24.08
CA PRO A 173 -2.56 11.67 -25.13
C PRO A 173 -3.78 11.53 -26.03
N MET A 174 -4.98 11.64 -25.47
CA MET A 174 -6.23 11.52 -26.22
C MET A 174 -6.41 12.70 -27.20
N ILE A 175 -6.12 13.93 -26.78
CA ILE A 175 -6.15 15.11 -27.64
C ILE A 175 -5.15 14.97 -28.79
N LEU A 176 -3.94 14.48 -28.51
CA LEU A 176 -2.91 14.27 -29.55
C LEU A 176 -3.37 13.26 -30.61
N VAL A 177 -3.92 12.12 -30.18
CA VAL A 177 -4.46 11.12 -31.11
C VAL A 177 -5.62 11.65 -31.91
N THR A 178 -6.56 12.34 -31.28
CA THR A 178 -7.72 12.92 -31.98
C THR A 178 -7.31 14.01 -32.95
N ALA A 179 -6.32 14.84 -32.62
CA ALA A 179 -5.77 15.84 -33.51
C ALA A 179 -5.02 15.23 -34.73
N ALA A 180 -4.37 14.08 -34.53
CA ALA A 180 -3.69 13.36 -35.61
C ALA A 180 -4.64 12.57 -36.53
N THR A 181 -5.81 12.14 -36.04
CA THR A 181 -6.77 11.31 -36.76
C THR A 181 -7.28 11.95 -38.07
N PRO A 182 -7.66 13.25 -38.16
CA PRO A 182 -8.12 13.85 -39.40
C PRO A 182 -7.09 13.77 -40.54
N THR A 183 -5.81 13.91 -40.23
CA THR A 183 -4.73 13.80 -41.23
C THR A 183 -4.67 12.42 -41.87
N SER A 184 -5.10 11.39 -41.15
CA SER A 184 -5.17 10.01 -41.66
C SER A 184 -6.52 9.66 -42.29
N LEU A 185 -7.64 10.31 -41.87
CA LEU A 185 -8.98 10.01 -42.39
C LEU A 185 -9.27 10.68 -43.75
N LEU A 186 -8.83 11.92 -43.94
CA LEU A 186 -9.20 12.78 -45.05
C LEU A 186 -8.14 12.84 -46.19
N GLY A 187 -6.92 12.39 -45.91
CA GLY A 187 -5.82 12.45 -46.86
C GLY A 187 -5.45 11.08 -47.48
N GLU A 188 -4.48 11.11 -48.35
CA GLU A 188 -3.83 9.91 -48.85
C GLU A 188 -3.31 9.04 -47.72
N LEU A 189 -3.28 7.72 -47.87
CA LEU A 189 -2.81 6.79 -46.83
C LEU A 189 -1.41 7.10 -46.37
N TRP A 190 -0.55 7.58 -47.25
CA TRP A 190 0.84 7.96 -46.96
C TRP A 190 1.25 9.26 -47.64
N SER A 191 1.95 10.07 -46.90
CA SER A 191 2.64 11.26 -47.41
C SER A 191 3.83 11.56 -46.47
N ILE A 192 4.85 12.27 -46.99
CA ILE A 192 6.03 12.63 -46.23
C ILE A 192 5.66 13.48 -44.99
N ASP A 193 4.66 14.36 -45.10
CA ASP A 193 4.20 15.22 -44.02
C ASP A 193 3.70 14.41 -42.81
N LYS A 194 3.08 13.25 -43.05
CA LYS A 194 2.60 12.37 -41.97
C LYS A 194 3.73 11.67 -41.22
N LEU A 195 4.90 11.45 -41.87
CA LEU A 195 6.09 10.95 -41.23
C LEU A 195 6.53 11.81 -40.03
N PHE A 196 6.49 13.13 -40.18
CA PHE A 196 6.82 14.04 -39.07
C PHE A 196 5.83 13.92 -37.92
N VAL A 197 4.52 13.81 -38.21
CA VAL A 197 3.50 13.61 -37.19
C VAL A 197 3.72 12.29 -36.44
N TRP A 198 4.01 11.20 -37.13
CA TRP A 198 4.29 9.90 -36.51
C TRP A 198 5.57 9.92 -35.68
N LEU A 199 6.61 10.56 -36.14
CA LEU A 199 7.86 10.72 -35.39
C LEU A 199 7.63 11.50 -34.09
N ILE A 200 6.93 12.64 -34.17
CA ILE A 200 6.60 13.46 -32.99
C ILE A 200 5.75 12.67 -32.00
N LEU A 201 4.72 11.95 -32.44
CA LEU A 201 3.88 11.11 -31.59
C LEU A 201 4.67 10.00 -30.93
N THR A 202 5.61 9.36 -31.66
CA THR A 202 6.47 8.31 -31.10
C THR A 202 7.42 8.86 -30.03
N ILE A 203 8.05 10.02 -30.31
CA ILE A 203 8.91 10.70 -29.31
C ILE A 203 8.10 11.09 -28.08
N PHE A 204 6.89 11.64 -28.27
CA PHE A 204 6.00 11.98 -27.18
C PHE A 204 5.62 10.75 -26.36
N PHE A 205 5.30 9.63 -26.98
CA PHE A 205 4.98 8.38 -26.30
C PHE A 205 6.10 7.94 -25.38
N ILE A 206 7.34 7.90 -25.91
CA ILE A 206 8.52 7.50 -25.13
C ILE A 206 8.78 8.49 -23.98
N ALA A 207 8.72 9.78 -24.24
CA ALA A 207 8.96 10.81 -23.23
C ALA A 207 7.90 10.74 -22.10
N PHE A 208 6.63 10.54 -22.48
CA PHE A 208 5.54 10.52 -21.52
C PHE A 208 5.50 9.22 -20.71
N ASP A 209 5.84 8.07 -21.31
CA ASP A 209 6.04 6.82 -20.58
C ASP A 209 7.12 6.96 -19.51
N ARG A 210 8.27 7.55 -19.88
CA ARG A 210 9.36 7.83 -18.95
C ARG A 210 8.94 8.77 -17.82
N TYR A 211 8.17 9.80 -18.14
CA TYR A 211 7.63 10.73 -17.14
C TYR A 211 6.75 10.01 -16.11
N ILE A 212 5.84 9.14 -16.55
CA ILE A 212 4.96 8.38 -15.66
C ILE A 212 5.74 7.43 -14.75
N ILE A 213 6.78 6.76 -15.29
CA ILE A 213 7.64 5.87 -14.49
C ILE A 213 8.38 6.66 -13.41
N LEU A 214 8.92 7.84 -13.74
CA LEU A 214 9.63 8.70 -12.79
C LEU A 214 8.66 9.25 -11.72
N GLU A 215 7.50 9.76 -12.11
CA GLU A 215 6.48 10.28 -11.19
C GLU A 215 6.03 9.21 -10.17
N LYS A 216 5.81 7.97 -10.64
CA LYS A 216 5.47 6.85 -9.77
C LYS A 216 6.56 6.56 -8.76
N LYS A 217 7.83 6.51 -9.19
CA LYS A 217 8.98 6.28 -8.32
C LYS A 217 9.14 7.38 -7.27
N ASP A 218 8.98 8.64 -7.68
CA ASP A 218 9.08 9.79 -6.77
C ASP A 218 7.96 9.77 -5.73
N PHE A 219 6.74 9.41 -6.13
CA PHE A 219 5.62 9.25 -5.22
C PHE A 219 5.85 8.12 -4.19
N GLU A 220 6.37 6.96 -4.63
CA GLU A 220 6.73 5.85 -3.73
C GLU A 220 7.83 6.26 -2.75
N ASN A 221 8.86 6.97 -3.21
CA ASN A 221 9.93 7.49 -2.36
C ASN A 221 9.41 8.48 -1.31
N LEU A 222 8.57 9.44 -1.71
CA LEU A 222 7.96 10.40 -0.79
C LEU A 222 7.11 9.70 0.28
N THR A 223 6.33 8.71 -0.10
CA THR A 223 5.52 7.93 0.85
C THR A 223 6.38 7.17 1.85
N ASN A 224 7.49 6.57 1.38
CA ASN A 224 8.44 5.87 2.24
C ASN A 224 9.16 6.83 3.21
N ILE A 225 9.58 8.01 2.74
CA ILE A 225 10.20 9.06 3.58
C ILE A 225 9.20 9.56 4.65
N GLN A 226 7.95 9.82 4.28
CA GLN A 226 6.93 10.24 5.24
C GLN A 226 6.69 9.18 6.31
N SER A 227 6.63 7.91 5.93
CA SER A 227 6.48 6.81 6.87
C SER A 227 7.68 6.68 7.82
N ALA A 228 8.90 6.83 7.30
CA ALA A 228 10.13 6.80 8.10
C ALA A 228 10.19 7.97 9.09
N ASN A 229 9.84 9.19 8.65
CA ASN A 229 9.80 10.37 9.51
C ASN A 229 8.79 10.20 10.65
N HIS A 230 7.60 9.67 10.36
CA HIS A 230 6.59 9.43 11.40
C HIS A 230 7.05 8.40 12.45
N LEU A 231 7.74 7.34 12.02
CA LEU A 231 8.35 6.37 12.93
C LEU A 231 9.44 7.04 13.80
N MET A 232 10.26 7.90 13.20
CA MET A 232 11.31 8.62 13.90
C MET A 232 10.73 9.60 14.96
N GLU A 233 9.68 10.34 14.62
CA GLU A 233 8.98 11.23 15.57
C GLU A 233 8.44 10.45 16.77
N LYS A 234 7.81 9.29 16.55
CA LYS A 234 7.34 8.42 17.64
C LYS A 234 8.49 7.90 18.51
N SER A 235 9.60 7.53 17.89
CA SER A 235 10.79 7.07 18.63
C SER A 235 11.38 8.19 19.49
N ILE A 236 11.43 9.41 18.97
CA ILE A 236 11.90 10.59 19.73
C ILE A 236 10.97 10.86 20.91
N SER A 237 9.67 10.87 20.72
CA SER A 237 8.71 11.09 21.80
C SER A 237 8.80 10.01 22.89
N PHE A 238 9.02 8.76 22.50
CA PHE A 238 9.29 7.67 23.42
C PHE A 238 10.57 7.89 24.25
N LEU A 239 11.68 8.24 23.57
CA LEU A 239 12.95 8.53 24.25
C LEU A 239 12.85 9.72 25.21
N GLN A 240 12.09 10.75 24.86
CA GLN A 240 11.83 11.90 25.73
C GLN A 240 11.06 11.48 26.99
N SER A 241 9.99 10.68 26.83
CA SER A 241 9.23 10.16 27.96
C SER A 241 10.07 9.27 28.86
N TYR A 242 10.92 8.42 28.28
CA TYR A 242 11.85 7.57 29.02
C TYR A 242 12.90 8.40 29.81
N ALA A 243 13.49 9.42 29.17
CA ALA A 243 14.43 10.32 29.80
C ALA A 243 13.78 11.06 30.97
N GLN A 244 12.52 11.48 30.86
CA GLN A 244 11.77 12.12 31.92
C GLN A 244 11.61 11.20 33.14
N ILE A 245 11.24 9.93 32.90
CA ILE A 245 11.11 8.92 33.98
C ILE A 245 12.44 8.70 34.70
N LEU A 246 13.54 8.58 33.94
CA LEU A 246 14.87 8.43 34.55
C LEU A 246 15.23 9.64 35.39
N GLN A 247 14.87 10.84 34.94
CA GLN A 247 15.11 12.08 35.69
C GLN A 247 14.29 12.14 36.99
N ASP A 248 13.01 11.75 36.91
CA ASP A 248 12.10 11.77 38.06
C ASP A 248 12.49 10.69 39.08
N ASN A 249 12.84 9.48 38.64
CA ASN A 249 13.44 8.45 39.52
C ASN A 249 14.73 8.92 40.17
N GLY A 250 15.56 9.66 39.41
CA GLY A 250 16.78 10.28 39.96
C GLY A 250 16.50 11.29 41.07
N LYS A 251 15.46 12.11 40.92
CA LYS A 251 15.01 13.06 41.97
C LYS A 251 14.48 12.34 43.20
N GLU A 252 13.61 11.36 43.02
CA GLU A 252 13.07 10.55 44.11
C GLU A 252 14.19 9.84 44.90
N MET A 253 15.16 9.25 44.20
CA MET A 253 16.32 8.64 44.86
C MET A 253 17.18 9.67 45.62
N SER A 254 17.27 10.90 45.12
CA SER A 254 17.98 12.00 45.84
C SER A 254 17.24 12.40 47.10
N LEU A 255 15.92 12.56 47.06
CA LEU A 255 15.07 12.85 48.21
C LEU A 255 15.12 11.70 49.22
N PHE A 256 15.03 10.46 48.77
CA PHE A 256 15.15 9.26 49.61
C PHE A 256 16.50 9.23 50.38
N ARG A 257 17.62 9.50 49.67
CA ARG A 257 18.94 9.55 50.28
C ARG A 257 19.05 10.68 51.31
N HIS A 258 18.42 11.82 51.06
CA HIS A 258 18.38 12.94 51.98
C HIS A 258 17.61 12.57 53.26
N ASP A 259 16.43 11.99 53.10
CA ASP A 259 15.59 11.54 54.21
C ASP A 259 16.25 10.45 55.04
N LEU A 260 16.87 9.49 54.39
CA LEU A 260 17.61 8.40 55.05
C LEU A 260 18.77 8.97 55.88
N ARG A 261 19.49 9.96 55.35
CA ARG A 261 20.56 10.65 56.10
C ARG A 261 20.03 11.36 57.34
N HIS A 262 18.91 12.05 57.24
CA HIS A 262 18.29 12.71 58.40
C HIS A 262 17.81 11.72 59.47
N ARG A 263 17.20 10.62 59.05
CA ARG A 263 16.77 9.56 59.96
C ARG A 263 17.97 8.90 60.68
N ILE A 264 19.07 8.64 59.96
CA ILE A 264 20.31 8.10 60.57
C ILE A 264 20.92 9.09 61.55
N LEU A 265 20.95 10.39 61.23
CA LEU A 265 21.46 11.42 62.17
C LEU A 265 20.60 11.55 63.45
N ALA A 266 19.27 11.46 63.28
CA ALA A 266 18.33 11.47 64.42
C ALA A 266 18.53 10.22 65.31
N LEU A 267 18.64 9.06 64.74
CA LEU A 267 18.94 7.79 65.42
C LEU A 267 20.26 7.87 66.19
N HIS A 268 21.31 8.41 65.57
CA HIS A 268 22.60 8.61 66.22
C HIS A 268 22.53 9.56 67.45
N GLY A 269 21.77 10.68 67.30
CA GLY A 269 21.54 11.63 68.37
C GLY A 269 20.79 11.02 69.53
N LEU A 270 19.71 10.24 69.28
CA LEU A 270 18.95 9.57 70.35
C LEU A 270 19.81 8.52 71.08
N LEU A 271 20.60 7.75 70.40
CA LEU A 271 21.51 6.76 71.02
C LEU A 271 22.61 7.41 71.84
N GLN A 272 23.17 8.54 71.43
CA GLN A 272 24.17 9.29 72.20
C GLN A 272 23.59 9.86 73.45
N GLN A 273 22.28 10.16 73.47
CA GLN A 273 21.59 10.67 74.70
C GLN A 273 21.06 9.56 75.59
N GLY A 274 21.29 8.30 75.27
CA GLY A 274 20.81 7.12 75.97
C GLY A 274 19.31 6.84 75.83
N GLN A 275 18.65 7.49 74.91
CA GLN A 275 17.21 7.34 74.62
C GLN A 275 16.96 6.14 73.71
N THR A 276 17.12 4.93 74.24
CA THR A 276 17.07 3.69 73.45
C THR A 276 15.68 3.33 72.99
N GLU A 277 14.66 3.62 73.82
CA GLU A 277 13.26 3.33 73.45
C GLU A 277 12.76 4.20 72.31
N GLU A 278 13.09 5.50 72.28
CA GLU A 278 12.74 6.41 71.17
C GLU A 278 13.50 6.10 69.91
N ALA A 279 14.74 5.61 69.99
CA ALA A 279 15.51 5.15 68.87
C ALA A 279 14.88 3.88 68.21
N LEU A 280 14.40 2.94 69.00
CA LEU A 280 13.70 1.76 68.54
C LEU A 280 12.36 2.12 67.86
N ALA A 281 11.58 3.02 68.48
CA ALA A 281 10.32 3.49 67.87
C ALA A 281 10.53 4.18 66.50
N LEU A 282 11.63 4.96 66.36
CA LEU A 282 11.99 5.59 65.07
C LEU A 282 12.41 4.56 64.02
N LEU A 283 13.08 3.49 64.44
CA LEU A 283 13.43 2.38 63.55
C LEU A 283 12.20 1.59 63.05
N GLU A 284 11.26 1.29 63.96
CA GLU A 284 10.02 0.58 63.61
C GLU A 284 9.15 1.41 62.67
N SER A 285 8.96 2.72 62.96
CA SER A 285 8.22 3.58 62.05
C SER A 285 8.88 3.72 60.67
N SER A 286 10.21 3.74 60.62
CA SER A 286 10.97 3.79 59.38
C SER A 286 10.84 2.50 58.57
N HIS A 287 10.75 1.36 59.25
CA HIS A 287 10.53 0.06 58.61
C HIS A 287 9.13 -0.06 58.01
N GLU A 288 8.09 0.37 58.73
CA GLU A 288 6.72 0.43 58.22
C GLU A 288 6.57 1.37 57.01
N ASP A 289 7.21 2.53 57.01
CA ASP A 289 7.21 3.46 55.88
C ASP A 289 7.90 2.86 54.66
N LEU A 290 9.00 2.14 54.82
CA LEU A 290 9.70 1.45 53.73
C LEU A 290 8.85 0.31 53.12
N GLU A 291 8.13 -0.46 53.95
CA GLU A 291 7.22 -1.49 53.44
C GLU A 291 6.00 -0.90 52.73
N ARG A 292 5.46 0.23 53.18
CA ARG A 292 4.31 0.92 52.54
C ARG A 292 4.69 1.57 51.21
N THR A 293 5.94 2.02 51.05
CA THR A 293 6.44 2.66 49.84
C THR A 293 7.13 1.70 48.86
N ALA A 294 7.27 0.43 49.19
CA ALA A 294 7.79 -0.58 48.30
C ALA A 294 6.81 -0.83 47.12
N THR A 295 6.88 0.00 46.11
CA THR A 295 6.32 -0.35 44.78
C THR A 295 7.09 -1.55 44.26
N HIS A 296 6.49 -2.73 44.34
CA HIS A 296 7.08 -3.93 43.73
C HIS A 296 7.19 -3.72 42.21
N PRO A 297 8.39 -3.74 41.64
CA PRO A 297 8.53 -3.61 40.23
C PRO A 297 7.84 -4.79 39.55
N TYR A 298 7.21 -4.56 38.41
CA TYR A 298 6.57 -5.61 37.59
C TYR A 298 7.58 -6.65 37.07
N CYS A 299 8.83 -6.20 36.79
CA CYS A 299 9.96 -7.07 36.46
C CYS A 299 11.30 -6.39 36.82
N LEU A 300 12.38 -7.21 36.80
CA LEU A 300 13.73 -6.72 37.13
C LEU A 300 14.40 -5.92 36.00
N ASN A 301 13.94 -6.05 34.76
CA ASN A 301 14.48 -5.29 33.63
C ASN A 301 13.97 -3.82 33.72
N PRO A 302 14.83 -2.81 33.79
CA PRO A 302 14.42 -1.44 34.00
C PRO A 302 13.63 -0.86 32.83
N ILE A 303 13.97 -1.23 31.59
CA ILE A 303 13.30 -0.72 30.36
C ILE A 303 11.89 -1.30 30.26
N ILE A 304 11.78 -2.63 30.38
CA ILE A 304 10.50 -3.33 30.33
C ILE A 304 9.60 -2.90 31.49
N ASN A 305 10.16 -2.79 32.72
CA ASN A 305 9.42 -2.32 33.88
C ASN A 305 8.87 -0.91 33.68
N ALA A 306 9.67 0.03 33.14
CA ALA A 306 9.24 1.39 32.87
C ALA A 306 8.03 1.43 31.91
N ILE A 307 8.07 0.68 30.81
CA ILE A 307 6.97 0.60 29.84
C ILE A 307 5.70 0.06 30.49
N ILE A 308 5.80 -1.05 31.23
CA ILE A 308 4.64 -1.65 31.89
C ILE A 308 4.05 -0.66 32.92
N SER A 309 4.89 0.00 33.69
CA SER A 309 4.44 0.99 34.69
C SER A 309 3.67 2.16 34.05
N ILE A 310 4.18 2.74 32.95
CA ILE A 310 3.52 3.83 32.23
C ILE A 310 2.13 3.40 31.73
N TYR A 311 2.07 2.27 31.06
CA TYR A 311 0.81 1.85 30.46
C TYR A 311 -0.19 1.32 31.50
N PHE A 312 0.26 0.72 32.59
CA PHE A 312 -0.64 0.28 33.66
C PHE A 312 -1.17 1.48 34.47
N GLU A 313 -0.38 2.55 34.64
CA GLU A 313 -0.92 3.79 35.23
C GLU A 313 -1.94 4.45 34.29
N LYS A 314 -1.66 4.52 32.98
CA LYS A 314 -2.63 4.96 31.97
C LYS A 314 -3.91 4.12 31.99
N ALA A 315 -3.80 2.81 32.15
CA ALA A 315 -4.95 1.92 32.27
C ALA A 315 -5.79 2.23 33.50
N LYS A 316 -5.14 2.49 34.64
CA LYS A 316 -5.80 2.88 35.90
C LYS A 316 -6.55 4.21 35.77
N GLU A 317 -5.98 5.22 35.10
CA GLU A 317 -6.64 6.48 34.79
C GLU A 317 -7.92 6.28 33.98
N LEU A 318 -7.90 5.32 33.02
CA LEU A 318 -9.04 4.96 32.18
C LEU A 318 -9.98 3.94 32.82
N SER A 319 -9.75 3.59 34.10
CA SER A 319 -10.50 2.57 34.84
C SER A 319 -10.50 1.19 34.14
N VAL A 320 -9.37 0.82 33.53
CA VAL A 320 -9.11 -0.50 32.92
C VAL A 320 -8.37 -1.34 33.95
N ARG A 321 -8.92 -2.51 34.30
CA ARG A 321 -8.25 -3.46 35.20
C ARG A 321 -7.14 -4.19 34.45
N THR A 322 -5.95 -4.22 35.05
CA THR A 322 -4.79 -4.90 34.48
C THR A 322 -4.41 -6.13 35.30
N SER A 323 -4.03 -7.21 34.64
CA SER A 323 -3.34 -8.34 35.26
C SER A 323 -2.03 -8.63 34.53
N HIS A 324 -1.08 -9.25 35.21
CA HIS A 324 0.20 -9.54 34.59
C HIS A 324 0.82 -10.85 35.09
N LYS A 325 1.56 -11.51 34.19
CA LYS A 325 2.45 -12.62 34.47
C LYS A 325 3.77 -12.40 33.78
N ILE A 326 4.78 -11.94 34.53
CA ILE A 326 6.04 -11.49 33.95
C ILE A 326 7.20 -12.24 34.59
N SER A 327 8.05 -12.82 33.73
CA SER A 327 9.33 -13.41 34.09
C SER A 327 10.32 -13.06 32.98
N PHE A 328 11.12 -12.02 33.19
CA PHE A 328 12.05 -11.47 32.20
C PHE A 328 13.39 -11.16 32.88
N PRO A 329 14.55 -11.42 32.26
CA PRO A 329 15.86 -11.19 32.87
C PRO A 329 16.12 -9.71 33.15
N GLN A 330 17.02 -9.43 34.10
CA GLN A 330 17.37 -8.07 34.48
C GLN A 330 17.99 -7.26 33.33
N SER A 331 18.74 -7.92 32.43
CA SER A 331 19.34 -7.29 31.26
C SER A 331 19.34 -8.27 30.09
N LEU A 332 18.95 -7.76 28.91
CA LEU A 332 18.99 -8.47 27.64
C LEU A 332 19.15 -7.44 26.51
N PRO A 333 20.35 -6.82 26.37
CA PRO A 333 20.55 -5.65 25.51
C PRO A 333 20.17 -5.87 24.05
N SER A 334 20.31 -7.09 23.53
CA SER A 334 20.02 -7.42 22.14
C SER A 334 18.56 -7.20 21.75
N ILE A 335 17.61 -7.29 22.71
CA ILE A 335 16.18 -7.27 22.39
C ILE A 335 15.33 -6.32 23.25
N GLU A 336 15.83 -5.90 24.44
CA GLU A 336 14.99 -5.16 25.41
C GLU A 336 14.40 -3.88 24.85
N SER A 337 15.15 -3.08 24.08
CA SER A 337 14.64 -1.85 23.47
C SER A 337 13.62 -2.09 22.34
N PRO A 338 13.87 -2.97 21.36
CA PRO A 338 12.86 -3.35 20.36
C PRO A 338 11.60 -3.98 21.00
N LEU A 339 11.76 -4.84 21.99
CA LEU A 339 10.64 -5.48 22.70
C LEU A 339 9.81 -4.45 23.49
N ALA A 340 10.45 -3.48 24.15
CA ALA A 340 9.79 -2.40 24.86
C ALA A 340 8.89 -1.60 23.91
N TYR A 341 9.36 -1.32 22.69
CA TYR A 341 8.56 -0.64 21.67
C TYR A 341 7.35 -1.46 21.21
N VAL A 342 7.52 -2.76 21.04
CA VAL A 342 6.41 -3.68 20.71
C VAL A 342 5.39 -3.74 21.83
N LEU A 343 5.85 -3.87 23.09
CA LEU A 343 5.01 -3.86 24.28
C LEU A 343 4.19 -2.56 24.39
N ALA A 344 4.85 -1.42 24.19
CA ALA A 344 4.19 -0.11 24.21
C ALA A 344 3.03 -0.03 23.22
N ASN A 345 3.25 -0.47 21.98
CA ASN A 345 2.20 -0.47 20.94
C ASN A 345 1.06 -1.46 21.25
N LEU A 346 1.39 -2.65 21.75
CA LEU A 346 0.38 -3.66 22.10
C LEU A 346 -0.48 -3.22 23.28
N LEU A 347 0.15 -2.71 24.33
CA LEU A 347 -0.54 -2.23 25.53
C LEU A 347 -1.39 -0.99 25.22
N ASP A 348 -0.88 -0.05 24.44
CA ASP A 348 -1.65 1.13 24.04
C ASP A 348 -2.93 0.76 23.30
N ASN A 349 -2.81 -0.11 22.29
CA ASN A 349 -3.95 -0.60 21.52
C ASN A 349 -4.96 -1.36 22.41
N ALA A 350 -4.48 -2.24 23.29
CA ALA A 350 -5.31 -3.03 24.18
C ALA A 350 -6.08 -2.16 25.20
N ILE A 351 -5.41 -1.16 25.79
CA ILE A 351 -6.00 -0.24 26.76
C ILE A 351 -7.02 0.66 26.06
N GLN A 352 -6.71 1.22 24.89
CA GLN A 352 -7.66 2.04 24.15
C GLN A 352 -8.89 1.26 23.73
N ALA A 353 -8.73 0.03 23.21
CA ALA A 353 -9.86 -0.82 22.87
C ALA A 353 -10.71 -1.18 24.09
N SER A 354 -10.10 -1.57 25.22
CA SER A 354 -10.81 -1.86 26.44
C SER A 354 -11.51 -0.64 27.05
N ALA A 355 -10.96 0.55 26.89
CA ALA A 355 -11.55 1.79 27.42
C ALA A 355 -12.90 2.15 26.78
N THR A 356 -13.21 1.63 25.59
CA THR A 356 -14.52 1.80 24.94
C THR A 356 -15.61 0.92 25.56
N MET A 357 -15.24 -0.14 26.30
CA MET A 357 -16.16 -1.07 26.92
C MET A 357 -16.84 -0.49 28.20
N PRO A 358 -17.97 -1.06 28.64
CA PRO A 358 -18.52 -0.79 29.98
C PRO A 358 -17.48 -1.06 31.07
N LYS A 359 -17.45 -0.23 32.14
CA LYS A 359 -16.40 -0.28 33.18
C LYS A 359 -16.13 -1.66 33.78
N GLU A 360 -17.19 -2.46 33.93
CA GLU A 360 -17.12 -3.80 34.51
C GLU A 360 -16.37 -4.79 33.63
N LYS A 361 -16.32 -4.54 32.33
CA LYS A 361 -15.69 -5.39 31.31
C LYS A 361 -14.30 -4.90 30.86
N ARG A 362 -13.80 -3.77 31.36
CA ARG A 362 -12.51 -3.23 30.97
C ARG A 362 -11.39 -4.04 31.59
N THR A 363 -10.74 -4.90 30.80
CA THR A 363 -9.61 -5.72 31.24
C THR A 363 -8.53 -5.80 30.20
N VAL A 364 -7.27 -5.80 30.65
CA VAL A 364 -6.06 -6.04 29.86
C VAL A 364 -5.17 -6.98 30.65
N ASP A 365 -4.82 -8.13 30.04
CA ASP A 365 -3.94 -9.12 30.64
C ASP A 365 -2.63 -9.20 29.85
N LEU A 366 -1.49 -9.04 30.53
CA LEU A 366 -0.16 -9.13 29.95
C LEU A 366 0.57 -10.39 30.43
N THR A 367 1.06 -11.19 29.51
CA THR A 367 1.98 -12.29 29.80
C THR A 367 3.29 -12.06 29.04
N LEU A 368 4.41 -11.97 29.74
CA LEU A 368 5.77 -11.91 29.19
C LEU A 368 6.67 -12.88 29.96
N LEU A 369 6.97 -14.00 29.34
CA LEU A 369 7.76 -15.07 29.95
C LEU A 369 8.98 -15.36 29.10
N MET A 370 10.13 -15.48 29.73
CA MET A 370 11.34 -16.00 29.12
C MET A 370 11.79 -17.28 29.82
N LYS A 371 12.04 -18.33 29.03
CA LYS A 371 12.60 -19.60 29.51
C LYS A 371 13.74 -20.02 28.59
N GLY A 372 14.96 -20.04 29.13
CA GLY A 372 16.15 -20.17 28.28
C GLY A 372 16.23 -19.00 27.31
N ASN A 373 16.36 -19.26 26.02
CA ASN A 373 16.37 -18.26 24.96
C ASN A 373 15.01 -18.04 24.29
N GLN A 374 13.94 -18.65 24.78
CA GLN A 374 12.59 -18.54 24.23
C GLN A 374 11.78 -17.50 25.00
N ILE A 375 11.13 -16.59 24.25
CA ILE A 375 10.22 -15.57 24.78
C ILE A 375 8.81 -15.89 24.31
N ALA A 376 7.87 -15.85 25.27
CA ALA A 376 6.45 -15.91 25.05
C ALA A 376 5.83 -14.57 25.46
N LEU A 377 5.17 -13.89 24.53
CA LEU A 377 4.47 -12.64 24.72
C LEU A 377 2.99 -12.84 24.40
N SER A 378 2.10 -12.46 25.33
CA SER A 378 0.65 -12.43 25.06
C SER A 378 0.04 -11.18 25.67
N VAL A 379 -0.83 -10.54 24.91
CA VAL A 379 -1.68 -9.44 25.36
C VAL A 379 -3.14 -9.79 25.03
N VAL A 380 -3.98 -9.75 26.05
CA VAL A 380 -5.41 -10.10 25.91
C VAL A 380 -6.23 -8.91 26.39
N ASN A 381 -7.22 -8.53 25.61
CA ASN A 381 -8.14 -7.44 26.00
C ASN A 381 -9.56 -7.68 25.48
N GLN A 382 -10.52 -7.02 26.11
CA GLN A 382 -11.90 -6.99 25.61
C GLN A 382 -12.06 -5.90 24.54
N TYR A 383 -13.00 -6.10 23.62
CA TYR A 383 -13.31 -5.17 22.53
C TYR A 383 -14.82 -5.13 22.25
N ASP A 384 -15.28 -4.02 21.68
CA ASP A 384 -16.67 -3.81 21.26
C ASP A 384 -16.83 -3.90 19.73
N THR A 385 -15.85 -3.35 18.99
CA THR A 385 -15.91 -3.30 17.52
C THR A 385 -15.06 -4.42 16.92
N PRO A 386 -15.62 -5.28 16.04
CA PRO A 386 -14.86 -6.33 15.37
C PRO A 386 -13.65 -5.79 14.61
N ILE A 387 -12.53 -6.47 14.73
CA ILE A 387 -11.28 -6.15 14.04
C ILE A 387 -11.25 -6.90 12.71
N HIS A 388 -10.97 -6.18 11.62
CA HIS A 388 -10.72 -6.79 10.32
C HIS A 388 -9.25 -7.13 10.17
N PHE A 389 -8.94 -8.33 9.71
CA PHE A 389 -7.58 -8.79 9.47
C PHE A 389 -7.23 -8.71 7.97
N ASP A 390 -5.96 -8.50 7.68
CA ASP A 390 -5.40 -8.58 6.32
C ASP A 390 -5.07 -10.03 5.92
N GLU A 391 -4.56 -10.21 4.70
CA GLU A 391 -4.18 -11.54 4.17
C GLU A 391 -3.04 -12.21 4.97
N ASN A 392 -2.28 -11.43 5.75
CA ASN A 392 -1.17 -11.89 6.59
C ASN A 392 -1.59 -12.08 8.05
N GLY A 393 -2.88 -11.92 8.38
CA GLY A 393 -3.43 -12.09 9.72
C GLY A 393 -3.15 -10.92 10.66
N TYR A 394 -2.80 -9.71 10.16
CA TYR A 394 -2.67 -8.52 10.98
C TYR A 394 -3.95 -7.67 10.98
N PRO A 395 -4.26 -7.00 12.10
CA PRO A 395 -5.37 -6.06 12.15
C PRO A 395 -5.22 -4.92 11.14
N LYS A 396 -6.25 -4.69 10.33
CA LYS A 396 -6.34 -3.54 9.42
C LYS A 396 -6.71 -2.28 10.19
N ALA A 397 -6.04 -1.17 9.87
CA ALA A 397 -6.44 0.13 10.40
C ALA A 397 -7.67 0.66 9.64
N ASP A 398 -8.73 1.00 10.35
CA ASP A 398 -9.97 1.55 9.77
C ASP A 398 -9.85 3.05 9.40
N LYS A 399 -8.78 3.74 9.80
CA LYS A 399 -8.57 5.17 9.54
C LYS A 399 -7.21 5.43 8.94
N GLU A 400 -7.15 6.30 7.93
CA GLU A 400 -5.90 6.86 7.43
C GLU A 400 -5.11 7.52 8.56
N GLY A 401 -3.86 7.09 8.77
CA GLY A 401 -2.99 7.55 9.86
C GLY A 401 -2.92 6.63 11.08
N HIS A 402 -3.76 5.59 11.19
CA HIS A 402 -3.67 4.53 12.19
C HIS A 402 -3.13 3.25 11.54
N GLY A 403 -2.27 2.52 12.23
CA GLY A 403 -1.71 1.25 11.72
C GLY A 403 -0.18 1.17 11.74
N PHE A 404 0.52 2.27 11.99
CA PHE A 404 1.99 2.28 12.07
C PHE A 404 2.53 1.42 13.23
N GLY A 405 1.79 1.31 14.33
CA GLY A 405 2.13 0.42 15.43
C GLY A 405 2.17 -1.05 14.99
N MET A 406 1.19 -1.48 14.19
CA MET A 406 1.13 -2.85 13.68
C MET A 406 2.24 -3.16 12.68
N VAL A 407 2.63 -2.20 11.85
CA VAL A 407 3.77 -2.36 10.93
C VAL A 407 5.08 -2.58 11.71
N SER A 408 5.25 -1.89 12.83
CA SER A 408 6.44 -2.05 13.69
C SER A 408 6.44 -3.39 14.43
N ILE A 409 5.27 -3.82 14.92
CA ILE A 409 5.09 -5.15 15.50
C ILE A 409 5.40 -6.22 14.46
N ALA A 410 4.87 -6.11 13.24
CA ALA A 410 5.12 -7.04 12.16
C ALA A 410 6.61 -7.17 11.82
N ARG A 411 7.31 -6.02 11.67
CA ARG A 411 8.75 -6.02 11.39
C ARG A 411 9.57 -6.68 12.50
N PHE A 412 9.23 -6.43 13.76
CA PHE A 412 9.90 -7.07 14.88
C PHE A 412 9.69 -8.58 14.86
N LEU A 413 8.46 -9.03 14.66
CA LEU A 413 8.12 -10.45 14.62
C LEU A 413 8.78 -11.17 13.45
N ASP A 414 8.81 -10.55 12.28
CA ASP A 414 9.45 -11.10 11.08
C ASP A 414 10.99 -11.15 11.25
N ALA A 415 11.60 -10.12 11.84
CA ALA A 415 13.04 -10.08 12.12
C ALA A 415 13.51 -11.19 13.08
N HIS A 416 12.63 -11.65 13.98
CA HIS A 416 12.94 -12.70 14.96
C HIS A 416 12.29 -14.04 14.59
N ASN A 417 11.82 -14.22 13.36
CA ASN A 417 11.10 -15.42 12.89
C ASN A 417 10.02 -15.89 13.90
N ALA A 418 9.30 -14.93 14.48
CA ALA A 418 8.34 -15.21 15.53
C ALA A 418 7.11 -15.96 15.00
N TYR A 419 6.71 -17.01 15.70
CA TYR A 419 5.33 -17.50 15.56
C TYR A 419 4.39 -16.44 16.14
N LYS A 420 3.34 -16.08 15.40
CA LYS A 420 2.35 -15.06 15.80
C LYS A 420 0.95 -15.57 15.59
N ASN A 421 0.06 -15.19 16.49
CA ASN A 421 -1.35 -15.51 16.39
C ASN A 421 -2.20 -14.35 16.92
N PHE A 422 -3.20 -13.93 16.13
CA PHE A 422 -4.25 -13.02 16.56
C PHE A 422 -5.57 -13.76 16.51
N THR A 423 -6.26 -13.86 17.63
CA THR A 423 -7.59 -14.45 17.71
C THR A 423 -8.58 -13.44 18.24
N GLN A 424 -9.82 -13.54 17.74
CA GLN A 424 -10.94 -12.70 18.12
C GLN A 424 -12.16 -13.60 18.31
N GLU A 425 -12.50 -13.88 19.57
CA GLU A 425 -13.63 -14.75 19.93
C GLU A 425 -14.32 -14.19 21.18
N ASP A 426 -15.63 -14.29 21.26
CA ASP A 426 -16.46 -13.97 22.42
C ASP A 426 -16.21 -12.55 23.04
N GLY A 427 -15.92 -11.56 22.20
CA GLY A 427 -15.63 -10.20 22.67
C GLY A 427 -14.21 -10.02 23.26
N ILE A 428 -13.33 -10.99 23.04
CA ILE A 428 -11.93 -10.99 23.50
C ILE A 428 -11.00 -11.02 22.29
N VAL A 429 -10.04 -10.10 22.26
CA VAL A 429 -8.89 -10.15 21.34
C VAL A 429 -7.70 -10.67 22.11
N ARG A 430 -7.01 -11.63 21.52
CA ARG A 430 -5.76 -12.17 22.04
C ARG A 430 -4.69 -12.08 20.98
N PHE A 431 -3.61 -11.45 21.34
CA PHE A 431 -2.33 -11.50 20.61
C PHE A 431 -1.38 -12.46 21.34
N GLU A 432 -0.73 -13.32 20.57
CA GLU A 432 0.30 -14.23 21.06
C GLU A 432 1.48 -14.22 20.11
N ALA A 433 2.70 -14.19 20.66
CA ALA A 433 3.93 -14.32 19.90
C ALA A 433 4.95 -15.19 20.66
N TYR A 434 5.65 -16.05 19.93
CA TYR A 434 6.70 -16.90 20.45
C TYR A 434 7.92 -16.77 19.55
N PHE A 435 9.07 -16.45 20.12
CA PHE A 435 10.32 -16.26 19.38
C PHE A 435 11.53 -16.60 20.22
N THR A 436 12.67 -16.83 19.55
CA THR A 436 13.95 -17.13 20.19
C THR A 436 14.86 -15.92 20.07
N VAL A 437 15.66 -15.69 21.11
CA VAL A 437 16.76 -14.74 21.11
C VAL A 437 18.03 -15.51 20.90
N GLU A 438 18.85 -15.10 19.93
CA GLU A 438 20.18 -15.67 19.74
C GLU A 438 21.07 -15.21 20.90
N ASP A 439 21.73 -16.16 21.56
CA ASP A 439 22.77 -15.85 22.55
C ASP A 439 23.96 -15.23 21.79
N GLU A 440 24.38 -14.02 22.16
CA GLU A 440 25.65 -13.43 21.70
C GLU A 440 26.86 -14.17 22.29
#